data_660674a244a7fd2b225f89868fe0d4e0
#
_entry.id   660674a244a7fd2b225f89868fe0d4e0
#
_cell.length_a   1.000
_cell.length_b   1.000
_cell.length_c   1.000
_cell.angle_alpha   90.00
_cell.angle_beta   90.00
_cell.angle_gamma   90.00
#
_symmetry.space_group_name_H-M   'P 1'
#
loop_
_entity.id
_entity.type
_entity.pdbx_description
1 polymer ?
#
loop_
_entity_poly.entity_id
_entity_poly.type
_entity_poly.pdbx_seq_one_letter_code
_entity_poly.pdbx_strand_id
1 'polypeptide(L)'
;MAKAVRLDKFLADAGKGTRSEVKKFIQKGQVQVNGAPAKKPELKVDPEKDTVILSGETVGVAPEFVYYLLNKPAGCVSATEDRNDRTVMEYVPSDRKGIFPVGRLDKDTEGLLLITDDGMLAHELLAPGKHVDKTYFVRVEGKLTVEKIEKLENGVDIGEKKLTMPAKVEIVGGSWEGAGEPEPGRVRRENLPEVYT
;
A
#
# COMPACT_ATOMS: atom_id res chain seq x y z
N MET A 1 -10.86 1.50 -24.55
CA MET A 1 -10.98 2.89 -25.05
C MET A 1 -11.46 3.76 -23.89
N ALA A 2 -10.63 4.68 -23.41
CA ALA A 2 -11.04 5.60 -22.36
C ALA A 2 -12.22 6.45 -22.86
N LYS A 3 -13.22 6.60 -22.03
CA LYS A 3 -14.44 7.34 -22.37
C LYS A 3 -14.17 8.82 -22.18
N ALA A 4 -14.37 9.63 -23.22
CA ALA A 4 -14.22 11.08 -23.13
C ALA A 4 -15.02 11.66 -21.95
N VAL A 5 -14.38 12.44 -21.11
CA VAL A 5 -14.94 13.06 -19.90
C VAL A 5 -15.09 14.56 -20.06
N ARG A 6 -15.94 15.19 -19.25
CA ARG A 6 -16.07 16.65 -19.24
C ARG A 6 -14.81 17.28 -18.62
N LEU A 7 -14.37 18.40 -19.18
CA LEU A 7 -13.17 19.14 -18.73
C LEU A 7 -13.27 19.56 -17.26
N ASP A 8 -14.45 20.02 -16.81
CA ASP A 8 -14.67 20.37 -15.40
C ASP A 8 -14.53 19.16 -14.46
N LYS A 9 -14.94 17.98 -14.92
CA LYS A 9 -14.76 16.74 -14.17
C LYS A 9 -13.30 16.31 -14.20
N PHE A 10 -12.65 16.33 -15.37
CA PHE A 10 -11.24 15.96 -15.54
C PHE A 10 -10.34 16.75 -14.58
N LEU A 11 -10.48 18.08 -14.54
CA LEU A 11 -9.68 18.94 -13.67
C LEU A 11 -9.96 18.70 -12.17
N ALA A 12 -11.22 18.44 -11.80
CA ALA A 12 -11.57 18.13 -10.42
C ALA A 12 -11.04 16.76 -9.99
N ASP A 13 -11.15 15.75 -10.84
CA ASP A 13 -10.62 14.41 -10.60
C ASP A 13 -9.06 14.41 -10.53
N ALA A 14 -8.42 15.33 -11.25
CA ALA A 14 -6.98 15.59 -11.19
C ALA A 14 -6.54 16.41 -9.95
N GLY A 15 -7.44 16.68 -8.99
CA GLY A 15 -7.12 17.38 -7.75
C GLY A 15 -6.87 18.89 -7.90
N LYS A 16 -7.22 19.50 -9.05
CA LYS A 16 -6.97 20.92 -9.31
C LYS A 16 -8.03 21.86 -8.69
N GLY A 17 -8.89 21.34 -7.83
CA GLY A 17 -9.91 22.06 -7.09
C GLY A 17 -11.30 21.43 -7.20
N THR A 18 -12.27 22.00 -6.50
CA THR A 18 -13.68 21.61 -6.60
C THR A 18 -14.23 21.90 -8.00
N ARG A 19 -15.32 21.25 -8.39
CA ARG A 19 -15.97 21.52 -9.68
C ARG A 19 -16.34 22.99 -9.88
N SER A 20 -16.66 23.71 -8.82
CA SER A 20 -16.98 25.13 -8.88
C SER A 20 -15.74 26.00 -9.13
N GLU A 21 -14.63 25.65 -8.53
CA GLU A 21 -13.34 26.35 -8.71
C GLU A 21 -12.78 26.13 -10.11
N VAL A 22 -12.72 24.88 -10.58
CA VAL A 22 -12.21 24.58 -11.93
C VAL A 22 -13.04 25.24 -13.02
N LYS A 23 -14.37 25.39 -12.86
CA LYS A 23 -15.19 26.16 -13.78
C LYS A 23 -14.76 27.63 -13.86
N LYS A 24 -14.38 28.25 -12.74
CA LYS A 24 -13.86 29.62 -12.72
C LYS A 24 -12.51 29.71 -13.46
N PHE A 25 -11.61 28.73 -13.32
CA PHE A 25 -10.35 28.69 -14.08
C PHE A 25 -10.60 28.61 -15.58
N ILE A 26 -11.53 27.74 -16.02
CA ILE A 26 -11.90 27.59 -17.42
C ILE A 26 -12.48 28.92 -17.98
N GLN A 27 -13.41 29.54 -17.26
CA GLN A 27 -14.03 30.79 -17.65
C GLN A 27 -13.03 31.94 -17.74
N LYS A 28 -12.03 31.97 -16.86
CA LYS A 28 -10.94 32.97 -16.88
C LYS A 28 -9.88 32.72 -17.97
N GLY A 29 -10.05 31.64 -18.76
CA GLY A 29 -9.11 31.32 -19.85
C GLY A 29 -7.77 30.75 -19.38
N GLN A 30 -7.68 30.27 -18.12
CA GLN A 30 -6.46 29.70 -17.55
C GLN A 30 -6.23 28.24 -17.97
N VAL A 31 -7.19 27.66 -18.73
CA VAL A 31 -7.12 26.26 -19.17
C VAL A 31 -6.96 26.21 -20.70
N GLN A 32 -6.04 25.37 -21.14
CA GLN A 32 -5.87 25.03 -22.55
C GLN A 32 -6.06 23.53 -22.76
N VAL A 33 -6.61 23.16 -23.90
CA VAL A 33 -6.71 21.77 -24.36
C VAL A 33 -6.05 21.68 -25.73
N ASN A 34 -5.05 20.85 -25.88
CA ASN A 34 -4.26 20.70 -27.11
C ASN A 34 -3.71 22.04 -27.64
N GLY A 35 -3.24 22.91 -26.74
CA GLY A 35 -2.71 24.23 -27.07
C GLY A 35 -3.76 25.31 -27.34
N ALA A 36 -5.06 24.98 -27.40
CA ALA A 36 -6.13 25.94 -27.59
C ALA A 36 -6.82 26.32 -26.27
N PRO A 37 -7.15 27.62 -26.02
CA PRO A 37 -7.84 28.04 -24.81
C PRO A 37 -9.23 27.40 -24.72
N ALA A 38 -9.51 26.73 -23.61
CA ALA A 38 -10.81 26.14 -23.33
C ALA A 38 -11.68 27.11 -22.53
N LYS A 39 -12.87 27.40 -23.02
CA LYS A 39 -13.83 28.32 -22.38
C LYS A 39 -15.11 27.65 -21.87
N LYS A 40 -15.33 26.40 -22.23
CA LYS A 40 -16.53 25.65 -21.89
C LYS A 40 -16.22 24.52 -20.89
N PRO A 41 -16.75 24.55 -19.67
CA PRO A 41 -16.55 23.49 -18.69
C PRO A 41 -17.02 22.10 -19.13
N GLU A 42 -18.01 22.05 -20.02
CA GLU A 42 -18.58 20.84 -20.59
C GLU A 42 -17.80 20.28 -21.79
N LEU A 43 -16.73 20.92 -22.23
CA LEU A 43 -15.85 20.40 -23.28
C LEU A 43 -15.43 18.98 -22.92
N LYS A 44 -15.56 18.07 -23.87
CA LYS A 44 -15.13 16.69 -23.68
C LYS A 44 -13.65 16.56 -24.01
N VAL A 45 -12.92 15.93 -23.13
CA VAL A 45 -11.50 15.60 -23.28
C VAL A 45 -11.29 14.10 -23.15
N ASP A 46 -10.38 13.56 -23.93
CA ASP A 46 -9.92 12.17 -23.82
C ASP A 46 -8.67 12.18 -22.94
N PRO A 47 -8.74 11.60 -21.72
CA PRO A 47 -7.62 11.61 -20.78
C PRO A 47 -6.34 10.97 -21.28
N GLU A 48 -6.45 10.05 -22.27
CA GLU A 48 -5.29 9.33 -22.82
C GLU A 48 -4.64 10.05 -24.01
N LYS A 49 -5.36 10.99 -24.65
CA LYS A 49 -4.92 11.59 -25.90
C LYS A 49 -4.77 13.11 -25.82
N ASP A 50 -5.64 13.76 -25.03
CA ASP A 50 -5.67 15.21 -24.99
C ASP A 50 -4.71 15.75 -23.92
N THR A 51 -3.94 16.77 -24.31
CA THR A 51 -3.08 17.49 -23.38
C THR A 51 -3.86 18.66 -22.78
N VAL A 52 -4.09 18.61 -21.47
CA VAL A 52 -4.75 19.68 -20.72
C VAL A 52 -3.70 20.46 -19.92
N ILE A 53 -3.72 21.79 -20.04
CA ILE A 53 -2.80 22.70 -19.32
C ILE A 53 -3.66 23.65 -18.47
N LEU A 54 -3.33 23.78 -17.19
CA LEU A 54 -3.90 24.76 -16.27
C LEU A 54 -2.80 25.72 -15.80
N SER A 55 -2.95 27.00 -16.08
CA SER A 55 -2.00 28.06 -15.67
C SER A 55 -0.53 27.77 -16.03
N GLY A 56 -0.31 27.12 -17.17
CA GLY A 56 1.02 26.77 -17.68
C GLY A 56 1.54 25.39 -17.27
N GLU A 57 0.86 24.68 -16.37
CA GLU A 57 1.22 23.33 -15.95
C GLU A 57 0.36 22.27 -16.66
N THR A 58 0.99 21.22 -17.16
CA THR A 58 0.26 20.07 -17.72
C THR A 58 -0.47 19.33 -16.61
N VAL A 59 -1.76 19.11 -16.81
CA VAL A 59 -2.63 18.38 -15.90
C VAL A 59 -2.71 16.94 -16.38
N GLY A 60 -2.12 16.03 -15.61
CA GLY A 60 -2.28 14.59 -15.80
C GLY A 60 -3.59 14.08 -15.19
N VAL A 61 -4.04 12.90 -15.63
CA VAL A 61 -5.09 12.18 -14.92
C VAL A 61 -4.49 11.74 -13.59
N ALA A 62 -5.14 12.08 -12.47
CA ALA A 62 -4.77 11.46 -11.20
C ALA A 62 -4.94 9.93 -11.36
N PRO A 63 -3.98 9.13 -10.91
CA PRO A 63 -4.11 7.68 -10.98
C PRO A 63 -5.40 7.26 -10.28
N GLU A 64 -6.06 6.24 -10.83
CA GLU A 64 -7.30 5.71 -10.26
C GLU A 64 -7.08 5.28 -8.81
N PHE A 65 -5.97 4.60 -8.57
CA PHE A 65 -5.51 4.19 -7.24
C PHE A 65 -4.07 4.61 -7.00
N VAL A 66 -3.68 4.69 -5.72
CA VAL A 66 -2.30 4.89 -5.31
C VAL A 66 -1.80 3.70 -4.50
N TYR A 67 -0.52 3.40 -4.63
CA TYR A 67 0.13 2.27 -3.96
C TYR A 67 1.44 2.75 -3.35
N TYR A 68 1.54 2.65 -2.03
CA TYR A 68 2.76 2.96 -1.28
C TYR A 68 3.28 1.68 -0.63
N LEU A 69 4.53 1.36 -0.87
CA LEU A 69 5.23 0.29 -0.18
C LEU A 69 6.02 0.90 0.97
N LEU A 70 5.53 0.71 2.19
CA LEU A 70 6.20 1.20 3.39
C LEU A 70 7.06 0.08 3.99
N ASN A 71 8.34 0.36 4.22
CA ASN A 71 9.10 -0.40 5.19
C ASN A 71 8.72 0.11 6.59
N LYS A 72 7.66 -0.47 7.16
CA LYS A 72 7.11 -0.02 8.43
C LYS A 72 8.18 -0.09 9.52
N PRO A 73 8.47 1.01 10.22
CA PRO A 73 9.35 0.98 11.38
C PRO A 73 8.62 0.44 12.61
N ALA A 74 9.38 0.01 13.62
CA ALA A 74 8.84 -0.24 14.95
C ALA A 74 8.32 1.05 15.60
N GLY A 75 7.37 0.93 16.53
CA GLY A 75 6.84 2.03 17.32
C GLY A 75 5.62 2.74 16.74
N CYS A 76 5.07 2.26 15.62
CA CYS A 76 3.81 2.75 15.07
C CYS A 76 2.83 1.62 14.78
N VAL A 77 1.53 1.92 14.81
CA VAL A 77 0.46 0.94 14.56
C VAL A 77 0.00 0.98 13.10
N SER A 78 -0.41 -0.18 12.56
CA SER A 78 -0.98 -0.32 11.23
C SER A 78 -2.45 0.10 11.22
N ALA A 79 -2.70 1.39 11.36
CA ALA A 79 -4.04 1.99 11.38
C ALA A 79 -4.02 3.33 10.64
N THR A 80 -5.19 3.76 10.17
CA THR A 80 -5.37 5.10 9.57
C THR A 80 -5.37 6.20 10.63
N GLU A 81 -5.94 5.90 11.79
CA GLU A 81 -6.01 6.81 12.93
C GLU A 81 -5.87 5.98 14.22
N ASP A 82 -5.24 6.54 15.23
CA ASP A 82 -5.17 6.01 16.58
C ASP A 82 -5.12 7.16 17.60
N ARG A 83 -5.69 6.94 18.80
CA ARG A 83 -5.79 7.99 19.83
C ARG A 83 -4.50 8.15 20.64
N ASN A 84 -3.74 7.09 20.78
CA ASN A 84 -2.62 7.00 21.71
C ASN A 84 -1.28 6.77 21.00
N ASP A 85 -1.33 6.13 19.84
CA ASP A 85 -0.14 5.69 19.14
C ASP A 85 0.02 6.39 17.78
N ARG A 86 1.27 6.58 17.39
CA ARG A 86 1.62 6.99 16.03
C ARG A 86 1.14 5.94 15.05
N THR A 87 0.63 6.37 13.91
CA THR A 87 0.17 5.46 12.87
C THR A 87 1.13 5.42 11.69
N VAL A 88 1.00 4.39 10.87
CA VAL A 88 1.76 4.25 9.61
C VAL A 88 1.47 5.37 8.62
N MET A 89 0.36 6.10 8.79
CA MET A 89 -0.02 7.21 7.91
C MET A 89 0.92 8.40 8.01
N GLU A 90 1.66 8.56 9.11
CA GLU A 90 2.67 9.62 9.25
C GLU A 90 3.86 9.48 8.29
N TYR A 91 4.06 8.29 7.74
CA TYR A 91 5.15 7.98 6.80
C TYR A 91 4.73 8.04 5.34
N VAL A 92 3.44 8.31 5.08
CA VAL A 92 2.91 8.35 3.71
C VAL A 92 2.77 9.80 3.26
N PRO A 93 3.54 10.27 2.28
CA PRO A 93 3.46 11.63 1.77
C PRO A 93 2.23 11.77 0.87
N SER A 94 1.05 11.83 1.45
CA SER A 94 -0.18 11.92 0.66
C SER A 94 -1.25 12.74 1.36
N ASP A 95 -1.80 13.69 0.64
CA ASP A 95 -3.02 14.42 0.93
C ASP A 95 -4.28 13.72 0.33
N ARG A 96 -4.09 12.58 -0.34
CA ARG A 96 -5.16 11.78 -0.92
C ARG A 96 -5.99 11.10 0.17
N LYS A 97 -7.29 11.33 0.14
CA LYS A 97 -8.24 10.74 1.10
C LYS A 97 -8.53 9.29 0.77
N GLY A 98 -8.81 8.52 1.81
CA GLY A 98 -9.28 7.13 1.66
C GLY A 98 -8.18 6.10 1.50
N ILE A 99 -6.91 6.45 1.68
CA ILE A 99 -5.80 5.49 1.75
C ILE A 99 -5.79 4.79 3.11
N PHE A 100 -5.42 3.51 3.10
CA PHE A 100 -5.38 2.67 4.30
C PHE A 100 -4.31 1.57 4.18
N PRO A 101 -3.78 1.05 5.30
CA PRO A 101 -2.84 -0.06 5.29
C PRO A 101 -3.54 -1.38 4.94
N VAL A 102 -2.91 -2.17 4.05
CA VAL A 102 -3.38 -3.50 3.65
C VAL A 102 -2.82 -4.56 4.60
N GLY A 103 -3.61 -4.94 5.56
CA GLY A 103 -3.18 -5.81 6.66
C GLY A 103 -2.61 -5.03 7.83
N ARG A 104 -2.10 -5.79 8.79
CA ARG A 104 -1.60 -5.21 10.04
C ARG A 104 -0.32 -5.92 10.46
N LEU A 105 0.72 -5.17 10.68
CA LEU A 105 1.90 -5.55 11.45
C LEU A 105 1.76 -4.96 12.85
N ASP A 106 2.20 -5.67 13.86
CA ASP A 106 2.17 -5.21 15.24
C ASP A 106 3.03 -3.95 15.44
N LYS A 107 2.86 -3.27 16.55
CA LYS A 107 3.51 -1.98 16.81
C LYS A 107 5.04 -2.07 16.74
N ASP A 108 5.61 -3.16 17.22
CA ASP A 108 7.04 -3.45 17.25
C ASP A 108 7.55 -4.24 16.04
N THR A 109 6.66 -4.75 15.20
CA THR A 109 7.00 -5.45 13.97
C THR A 109 7.41 -4.47 12.88
N GLU A 110 8.48 -4.79 12.18
CA GLU A 110 9.02 -4.01 11.06
C GLU A 110 8.81 -4.75 9.73
N GLY A 111 8.87 -4.02 8.62
CA GLY A 111 8.90 -4.60 7.28
C GLY A 111 7.80 -4.13 6.35
N LEU A 112 7.58 -4.90 5.29
CA LEU A 112 6.73 -4.51 4.16
C LEU A 112 5.26 -4.37 4.57
N LEU A 113 4.73 -3.18 4.37
CA LEU A 113 3.32 -2.86 4.50
C LEU A 113 2.84 -2.08 3.26
N LEU A 114 1.86 -2.61 2.55
CA LEU A 114 1.21 -1.92 1.45
C LEU A 114 0.16 -0.94 2.01
N ILE A 115 0.14 0.27 1.46
CA ILE A 115 -0.86 1.30 1.78
C ILE A 115 -1.48 1.77 0.45
N THR A 116 -2.80 1.76 0.34
CA THR A 116 -3.51 2.06 -0.90
C THR A 116 -4.94 2.53 -0.63
N ASP A 117 -5.61 3.08 -1.63
CA ASP A 117 -7.05 3.29 -1.69
C ASP A 117 -7.78 2.27 -2.58
N ASP A 118 -7.06 1.26 -3.10
CA ASP A 118 -7.64 0.15 -3.86
C ASP A 118 -8.20 -0.94 -2.91
N GLY A 119 -9.47 -0.81 -2.57
CA GLY A 119 -10.16 -1.77 -1.70
C GLY A 119 -10.31 -3.16 -2.33
N MET A 120 -10.36 -3.25 -3.67
CA MET A 120 -10.48 -4.56 -4.35
C MET A 120 -9.16 -5.33 -4.23
N LEU A 121 -8.05 -4.70 -4.53
CA LEU A 121 -6.72 -5.32 -4.36
C LEU A 121 -6.49 -5.70 -2.90
N ALA A 122 -6.80 -4.81 -1.95
CA ALA A 122 -6.66 -5.09 -0.53
C ALA A 122 -7.46 -6.33 -0.11
N HIS A 123 -8.71 -6.45 -0.58
CA HIS A 123 -9.53 -7.62 -0.34
C HIS A 123 -8.91 -8.90 -0.95
N GLU A 124 -8.38 -8.83 -2.16
CA GLU A 124 -7.73 -9.98 -2.79
C GLU A 124 -6.49 -10.44 -2.03
N LEU A 125 -5.69 -9.51 -1.54
CA LEU A 125 -4.48 -9.80 -0.78
C LEU A 125 -4.76 -10.34 0.63
N LEU A 126 -5.88 -9.94 1.26
CA LEU A 126 -6.19 -10.29 2.65
C LEU A 126 -7.19 -11.44 2.77
N ALA A 127 -7.99 -11.72 1.75
CA ALA A 127 -9.02 -12.75 1.80
C ALA A 127 -8.41 -14.15 2.03
N PRO A 128 -8.82 -14.88 3.07
CA PRO A 128 -8.24 -16.20 3.38
C PRO A 128 -8.34 -17.21 2.22
N GLY A 129 -9.37 -17.08 1.39
CA GLY A 129 -9.58 -17.97 0.23
C GLY A 129 -8.67 -17.70 -0.97
N LYS A 130 -7.92 -16.59 -0.98
CA LYS A 130 -7.01 -16.23 -2.07
C LYS A 130 -5.58 -16.77 -1.87
N HIS A 131 -5.24 -17.20 -0.67
CA HIS A 131 -3.97 -17.84 -0.31
C HIS A 131 -2.72 -17.06 -0.78
N VAL A 132 -2.73 -15.73 -0.58
CA VAL A 132 -1.53 -14.93 -0.85
C VAL A 132 -0.55 -15.13 0.30
N ASP A 133 0.56 -15.78 0.02
CA ASP A 133 1.59 -16.08 1.01
C ASP A 133 2.21 -14.80 1.59
N LYS A 134 2.47 -14.85 2.90
CA LYS A 134 3.16 -13.79 3.64
C LYS A 134 4.32 -14.40 4.38
N THR A 135 5.52 -13.92 4.11
CA THR A 135 6.74 -14.41 4.77
C THR A 135 7.15 -13.49 5.89
N TYR A 136 7.40 -14.07 7.07
CA TYR A 136 7.85 -13.35 8.26
C TYR A 136 9.18 -13.91 8.71
N PHE A 137 10.14 -13.05 8.98
CA PHE A 137 11.34 -13.41 9.72
C PHE A 137 11.10 -13.16 11.21
N VAL A 138 11.19 -14.22 12.02
CA VAL A 138 10.85 -14.16 13.44
C VAL A 138 12.05 -14.60 14.27
N ARG A 139 12.37 -13.82 15.30
CA ARG A 139 13.32 -14.23 16.35
C ARG A 139 12.52 -14.70 17.55
N VAL A 140 12.82 -15.89 18.02
CA VAL A 140 12.16 -16.49 19.19
C VAL A 140 13.17 -16.78 20.28
N GLU A 141 12.76 -16.62 21.54
CA GLU A 141 13.53 -17.05 22.69
C GLU A 141 13.21 -18.52 23.01
N GLY A 142 14.23 -19.28 23.42
CA GLY A 142 14.09 -20.69 23.76
C GLY A 142 14.38 -21.63 22.59
N LYS A 143 14.13 -22.92 22.82
CA LYS A 143 14.40 -23.98 21.85
C LYS A 143 13.19 -24.21 20.94
N LEU A 144 13.42 -24.21 19.65
CA LEU A 144 12.47 -24.68 18.65
C LEU A 144 12.70 -26.19 18.45
N THR A 145 11.78 -27.03 18.91
CA THR A 145 11.85 -28.48 18.75
C THR A 145 11.10 -28.91 17.50
N VAL A 146 11.39 -30.11 16.98
CA VAL A 146 10.69 -30.70 15.84
C VAL A 146 9.17 -30.68 16.07
N GLU A 147 8.71 -31.09 17.24
CA GLU A 147 7.29 -31.08 17.61
C GLU A 147 6.65 -29.68 17.55
N LYS A 148 7.39 -28.62 17.90
CA LYS A 148 6.89 -27.25 17.81
C LYS A 148 6.79 -26.78 16.36
N ILE A 149 7.75 -27.18 15.53
CA ILE A 149 7.71 -26.91 14.08
C ILE A 149 6.52 -27.61 13.46
N GLU A 150 6.34 -28.91 13.72
CA GLU A 150 5.20 -29.67 13.20
C GLU A 150 3.84 -29.07 13.62
N LYS A 151 3.73 -28.54 14.86
CA LYS A 151 2.54 -27.82 15.28
C LYS A 151 2.30 -26.55 14.47
N LEU A 152 3.33 -25.75 14.21
CA LEU A 152 3.21 -24.53 13.39
C LEU A 152 2.80 -24.89 11.96
N GLU A 153 3.35 -25.97 11.40
CA GLU A 153 3.07 -26.41 10.04
C GLU A 153 1.68 -27.04 9.89
N ASN A 154 1.13 -27.63 10.94
CA ASN A 154 -0.20 -28.24 10.92
C ASN A 154 -1.32 -27.33 11.45
N GLY A 155 -0.97 -26.17 11.99
CA GLY A 155 -1.89 -25.22 12.59
C GLY A 155 -1.90 -25.26 14.12
N VAL A 156 -1.97 -24.10 14.72
CA VAL A 156 -1.90 -23.86 16.18
C VAL A 156 -3.24 -23.36 16.69
N ASP A 157 -3.62 -23.82 17.87
CA ASP A 157 -4.73 -23.24 18.63
C ASP A 157 -4.24 -21.92 19.28
N ILE A 158 -4.84 -20.82 18.86
CA ILE A 158 -4.59 -19.48 19.39
C ILE A 158 -5.78 -18.94 20.18
N GLY A 159 -6.71 -19.81 20.59
CA GLY A 159 -7.94 -19.44 21.30
C GLY A 159 -9.09 -19.03 20.39
N GLU A 160 -8.95 -19.20 19.09
CA GLU A 160 -10.01 -18.98 18.12
C GLU A 160 -10.83 -20.25 17.88
N LYS A 161 -11.99 -20.14 17.17
CA LYS A 161 -12.86 -21.29 16.86
C LYS A 161 -12.20 -22.37 16.01
N LYS A 162 -11.14 -22.05 15.30
CA LYS A 162 -10.41 -22.96 14.42
C LYS A 162 -8.91 -22.78 14.65
N LEU A 163 -8.16 -23.83 14.36
CA LEU A 163 -6.70 -23.73 14.28
C LEU A 163 -6.29 -22.71 13.23
N THR A 164 -5.09 -22.15 13.38
CA THR A 164 -4.47 -21.35 12.32
C THR A 164 -4.35 -22.17 11.04
N MET A 165 -4.23 -21.50 9.90
CA MET A 165 -3.89 -22.20 8.67
C MET A 165 -2.47 -22.78 8.79
N PRO A 166 -2.18 -23.89 8.09
CA PRO A 166 -0.83 -24.42 7.96
C PRO A 166 0.18 -23.36 7.52
N ALA A 167 1.37 -23.39 8.13
CA ALA A 167 2.46 -22.49 7.78
C ALA A 167 3.65 -23.30 7.26
N LYS A 168 4.50 -22.70 6.43
CA LYS A 168 5.81 -23.26 6.08
C LYS A 168 6.82 -22.64 7.02
N VAL A 169 7.61 -23.48 7.72
CA VAL A 169 8.64 -23.05 8.67
C VAL A 169 10.02 -23.39 8.11
N GLU A 170 10.91 -22.39 8.09
CA GLU A 170 12.30 -22.56 7.69
C GLU A 170 13.21 -21.97 8.77
N ILE A 171 14.18 -22.74 9.24
CA ILE A 171 15.15 -22.28 10.22
C ILE A 171 16.35 -21.70 9.48
N VAL A 172 16.53 -20.39 9.60
CA VAL A 172 17.62 -19.65 8.92
C VAL A 172 18.82 -19.38 9.84
N GLY A 173 18.71 -19.68 11.13
CA GLY A 173 19.82 -19.55 12.11
C GLY A 173 19.38 -19.86 13.53
N GLY A 174 20.33 -20.04 14.43
CA GLY A 174 20.09 -20.39 15.85
C GLY A 174 20.44 -21.84 16.16
N SER A 175 20.42 -22.22 17.44
CA SER A 175 20.63 -23.61 17.92
C SER A 175 19.25 -24.29 18.04
N TRP A 176 19.06 -25.44 17.40
CA TRP A 176 17.89 -26.29 17.57
C TRP A 176 18.33 -27.74 17.86
N GLU A 177 17.45 -28.53 18.47
CA GLU A 177 17.77 -29.94 18.74
C GLU A 177 17.87 -30.72 17.42
N GLY A 178 19.11 -31.15 17.10
CA GLY A 178 19.39 -31.94 15.89
C GLY A 178 20.34 -31.30 14.86
N ALA A 179 20.73 -30.05 15.03
CA ALA A 179 21.79 -29.43 14.25
C ALA A 179 23.02 -29.16 15.15
N GLY A 180 24.21 -29.49 14.64
CA GLY A 180 25.44 -28.95 15.19
C GLY A 180 25.40 -27.42 15.15
N GLU A 181 26.05 -26.75 16.12
CA GLU A 181 26.01 -25.29 16.28
C GLU A 181 26.11 -24.56 14.93
N PRO A 182 25.05 -23.90 14.47
CA PRO A 182 25.17 -23.03 13.30
C PRO A 182 25.88 -21.76 13.78
N GLU A 183 26.89 -21.34 13.04
CA GLU A 183 27.43 -19.99 13.16
C GLU A 183 26.27 -18.97 13.12
N PRO A 184 26.27 -17.90 13.94
CA PRO A 184 25.20 -16.91 13.93
C PRO A 184 25.15 -16.28 12.54
N GLY A 185 24.19 -16.75 11.75
CA GLY A 185 23.94 -16.24 10.41
C GLY A 185 23.52 -14.78 10.52
N ARG A 186 24.44 -13.88 10.23
CA ARG A 186 24.10 -12.51 9.89
C ARG A 186 23.14 -12.61 8.71
N VAL A 187 21.86 -12.32 8.92
CA VAL A 187 20.99 -11.93 7.81
C VAL A 187 21.64 -10.69 7.21
N ARG A 188 22.32 -10.87 6.11
CA ARG A 188 22.88 -9.75 5.36
C ARG A 188 21.70 -8.97 4.84
N ARG A 189 21.63 -7.68 5.16
CA ARG A 189 20.68 -6.73 4.55
C ARG A 189 20.82 -6.66 3.02
N GLU A 190 21.90 -7.21 2.50
CA GLU A 190 22.25 -7.24 1.08
C GLU A 190 21.31 -8.07 0.20
N ASN A 191 20.47 -8.95 0.77
CA ASN A 191 19.53 -9.80 0.03
C ASN A 191 18.05 -9.42 0.20
N LEU A 192 17.75 -8.33 0.88
CA LEU A 192 16.40 -7.77 0.83
C LEU A 192 16.30 -6.92 -0.44
N PRO A 193 15.30 -7.15 -1.29
CA PRO A 193 15.13 -6.31 -2.47
C PRO A 193 14.99 -4.85 -1.99
N GLU A 194 15.77 -3.96 -2.61
CA GLU A 194 15.62 -2.53 -2.39
C GLU A 194 14.17 -2.15 -2.66
N VAL A 195 13.55 -1.52 -1.66
CA VAL A 195 12.18 -1.01 -1.80
C VAL A 195 12.27 0.22 -2.69
N TYR A 196 11.80 0.10 -3.91
CA TYR A 196 11.67 1.25 -4.81
C TYR A 196 10.54 2.15 -4.30
N THR A 197 10.88 3.38 -4.02
CA THR A 197 9.94 4.49 -3.77
C THR A 197 9.38 5.03 -5.09
#